data_8c57fad7ad4edbeb3aa8a690b6270844
#
_entry.id   8c57fad7ad4edbeb3aa8a690b6270844
#
_cell.length_a   1.000
_cell.length_b   1.000
_cell.length_c   1.000
_cell.angle_alpha   90.00
_cell.angle_beta   90.00
_cell.angle_gamma   90.00
#
_symmetry.space_group_name_H-M   'P 1'
#
loop_
_entity.id
_entity.type
_entity.pdbx_description
1 polymer ?
#
loop_
_entity_poly.entity_id
_entity_poly.type
_entity_poly.pdbx_seq_one_letter_code
_entity_poly.pdbx_strand_id
1 'polypeptide(L)'
;MIDIAGWLFAALLLLALVLFVVLLQDRFIYFPLRYSRADLEEAQTLGVQEVKFRTAEGNQAAFFWRCDDSEVAPQVVWLLFGGNGDVALAWMGLIRAFADPDSGYLLIDYPGYGICGGRPNPKTILENAERALETLQATKAWKLDGQSLCVLGHSLGGAAALQFAANHLVRKILVVSTFTTMDDMVRAQIHIPLGRLLRHRFDNIAALKGILSQKEVPEIIIFHGQADEIIPPRMGRALADLNSGRIKYSEIPGAGHNDIFRTPLPLSLHSALFGPPAQK
;
A
#
# COMPACT_ATOMS: atom_id res chain seq x y z
N MET A 1 -38.90 26.19 23.98
CA MET A 1 -37.68 26.00 24.80
C MET A 1 -37.43 24.51 24.88
N ILE A 2 -36.26 24.07 24.46
CA ILE A 2 -35.83 22.66 24.66
C ILE A 2 -35.54 22.55 26.15
N ASP A 3 -36.19 21.62 26.82
CA ASP A 3 -35.98 21.37 28.23
C ASP A 3 -34.64 20.63 28.50
N ILE A 4 -34.22 20.50 29.74
CA ILE A 4 -32.97 19.82 30.13
C ILE A 4 -32.96 18.37 29.62
N ALA A 5 -34.11 17.70 29.61
CA ALA A 5 -34.22 16.32 29.09
C ALA A 5 -33.95 16.25 27.59
N GLY A 6 -34.44 17.24 26.83
CA GLY A 6 -34.14 17.35 25.39
C GLY A 6 -32.66 17.57 25.10
N TRP A 7 -31.96 18.39 25.87
CA TRP A 7 -30.50 18.57 25.73
C TRP A 7 -29.72 17.32 26.11
N LEU A 8 -30.12 16.62 27.17
CA LEU A 8 -29.49 15.35 27.57
C LEU A 8 -29.69 14.27 26.49
N PHE A 9 -30.87 14.17 25.90
CA PHE A 9 -31.15 13.25 24.84
C PHE A 9 -30.29 13.54 23.57
N ALA A 10 -30.20 14.82 23.19
CA ALA A 10 -29.36 15.23 22.07
C ALA A 10 -27.85 14.91 22.30
N ALA A 11 -27.38 15.16 23.54
CA ALA A 11 -26.00 14.83 23.92
C ALA A 11 -25.71 13.30 23.87
N LEU A 12 -26.66 12.48 24.34
CA LEU A 12 -26.55 11.02 24.27
C LEU A 12 -26.55 10.50 22.84
N LEU A 13 -27.39 11.07 21.97
CA LEU A 13 -27.40 10.73 20.55
C LEU A 13 -26.05 11.08 19.87
N LEU A 14 -25.52 12.26 20.15
CA LEU A 14 -24.22 12.68 19.62
C LEU A 14 -23.10 11.76 20.12
N LEU A 15 -23.10 11.44 21.42
CA LEU A 15 -22.13 10.50 21.99
C LEU A 15 -22.23 9.12 21.33
N ALA A 16 -23.46 8.60 21.15
CA ALA A 16 -23.69 7.33 20.49
C ALA A 16 -23.19 7.35 19.03
N LEU A 17 -23.43 8.43 18.30
CA LEU A 17 -22.93 8.61 16.94
C LEU A 17 -21.40 8.65 16.89
N VAL A 18 -20.77 9.40 17.79
CA VAL A 18 -19.31 9.47 17.90
C VAL A 18 -18.72 8.09 18.20
N LEU A 19 -19.31 7.37 19.18
CA LEU A 19 -18.89 6.01 19.50
C LEU A 19 -19.06 5.06 18.31
N PHE A 20 -20.19 5.16 17.60
CA PHE A 20 -20.45 4.36 16.40
C PHE A 20 -19.38 4.59 15.33
N VAL A 21 -19.05 5.85 15.03
CA VAL A 21 -18.01 6.19 14.05
C VAL A 21 -16.64 5.67 14.53
N VAL A 22 -16.28 5.88 15.79
CA VAL A 22 -14.98 5.44 16.35
C VAL A 22 -14.84 3.92 16.37
N LEU A 23 -15.92 3.18 16.66
CA LEU A 23 -15.88 1.73 16.76
C LEU A 23 -15.92 1.02 15.40
N LEU A 24 -16.52 1.64 14.39
CA LEU A 24 -16.74 1.04 13.07
C LEU A 24 -15.86 1.63 11.96
N GLN A 25 -14.93 2.53 12.27
CA GLN A 25 -14.13 3.20 11.23
C GLN A 25 -13.29 2.24 10.40
N ASP A 26 -12.91 1.08 10.93
CA ASP A 26 -12.25 0.02 10.19
C ASP A 26 -13.08 -0.47 8.99
N ARG A 27 -14.41 -0.56 9.14
CA ARG A 27 -15.34 -0.96 8.07
C ARG A 27 -15.50 0.10 6.97
N PHE A 28 -15.14 1.34 7.24
CA PHE A 28 -15.16 2.44 6.27
C PHE A 28 -13.81 2.66 5.58
N ILE A 29 -12.72 2.13 6.17
CA ILE A 29 -11.38 2.27 5.64
C ILE A 29 -10.96 1.03 4.86
N TYR A 30 -11.31 -0.17 5.34
CA TYR A 30 -10.85 -1.43 4.76
C TYR A 30 -12.02 -2.23 4.18
N PHE A 31 -11.83 -2.72 2.97
CA PHE A 31 -12.80 -3.53 2.25
C PHE A 31 -12.18 -4.89 1.90
N PRO A 32 -11.97 -5.76 2.89
CA PRO A 32 -11.22 -7.00 2.69
C PRO A 32 -11.94 -7.92 1.71
N LEU A 33 -11.27 -8.24 0.61
CA LEU A 33 -11.68 -9.27 -0.33
C LEU A 33 -11.04 -10.61 0.06
N ARG A 34 -11.67 -11.70 -0.37
CA ARG A 34 -11.20 -13.06 -0.16
C ARG A 34 -10.91 -13.72 -1.51
N TYR A 35 -9.90 -14.58 -1.55
CA TYR A 35 -9.65 -15.42 -2.72
C TYR A 35 -10.71 -16.49 -2.87
N SER A 36 -11.11 -16.74 -4.11
CA SER A 36 -11.74 -17.99 -4.48
C SER A 36 -10.68 -19.11 -4.57
N ARG A 37 -11.14 -20.35 -4.61
CA ARG A 37 -10.26 -21.49 -4.86
C ARG A 37 -9.58 -21.38 -6.24
N ALA A 38 -10.30 -20.89 -7.23
CA ALA A 38 -9.79 -20.71 -8.59
C ALA A 38 -8.64 -19.69 -8.65
N ASP A 39 -8.72 -18.57 -7.90
CA ASP A 39 -7.63 -17.57 -7.84
C ASP A 39 -6.33 -18.19 -7.34
N LEU A 40 -6.41 -19.04 -6.30
CA LEU A 40 -5.24 -19.70 -5.73
C LEU A 40 -4.67 -20.79 -6.64
N GLU A 41 -5.53 -21.56 -7.31
CA GLU A 41 -5.14 -22.57 -8.29
C GLU A 41 -4.46 -21.91 -9.52
N GLU A 42 -5.00 -20.78 -10.00
CA GLU A 42 -4.37 -20.00 -11.07
C GLU A 42 -2.99 -19.47 -10.66
N ALA A 43 -2.88 -18.88 -9.49
CA ALA A 43 -1.61 -18.38 -8.96
C ALA A 43 -0.57 -19.50 -8.87
N GLN A 44 -0.95 -20.66 -8.36
CA GLN A 44 -0.06 -21.84 -8.29
C GLN A 44 0.37 -22.31 -9.69
N THR A 45 -0.53 -22.34 -10.66
CA THR A 45 -0.22 -22.72 -12.05
C THR A 45 0.79 -21.75 -12.69
N LEU A 46 0.76 -20.48 -12.27
CA LEU A 46 1.70 -19.45 -12.72
C LEU A 46 3.03 -19.46 -11.96
N GLY A 47 3.26 -20.43 -11.08
CA GLY A 47 4.50 -20.54 -10.30
C GLY A 47 4.59 -19.57 -9.12
N VAL A 48 3.46 -18.97 -8.71
CA VAL A 48 3.41 -18.11 -7.52
C VAL A 48 3.60 -18.97 -6.27
N GLN A 49 4.56 -18.59 -5.44
CA GLN A 49 4.87 -19.30 -4.19
C GLN A 49 4.15 -18.63 -3.02
N GLU A 50 3.38 -19.40 -2.27
CA GLU A 50 2.73 -18.94 -1.04
C GLU A 50 3.75 -18.90 0.10
N VAL A 51 3.93 -17.74 0.72
CA VAL A 51 4.79 -17.50 1.89
C VAL A 51 3.90 -17.47 3.13
N LYS A 52 3.85 -18.56 3.88
CA LYS A 52 3.02 -18.73 5.08
C LYS A 52 3.78 -18.36 6.35
N PHE A 53 3.13 -17.57 7.20
CA PHE A 53 3.69 -17.17 8.49
C PHE A 53 2.59 -16.94 9.52
N ARG A 54 2.98 -16.55 10.73
CA ARG A 54 2.03 -16.28 11.81
C ARG A 54 2.38 -14.98 12.51
N THR A 55 1.34 -14.19 12.83
CA THR A 55 1.42 -12.99 13.67
C THR A 55 0.44 -13.11 14.84
N ALA A 56 0.33 -12.07 15.65
CA ALA A 56 -0.71 -11.98 16.68
C ALA A 56 -2.13 -12.02 16.10
N GLU A 57 -2.30 -11.62 14.83
CA GLU A 57 -3.57 -11.66 14.09
C GLU A 57 -3.92 -13.07 13.57
N GLY A 58 -3.10 -14.08 13.82
CA GLY A 58 -3.32 -15.47 13.40
C GLY A 58 -2.46 -15.88 12.20
N ASN A 59 -2.98 -16.82 11.40
CA ASN A 59 -2.30 -17.28 10.19
C ASN A 59 -2.35 -16.20 9.12
N GLN A 60 -1.20 -15.97 8.49
CA GLN A 60 -1.01 -14.97 7.44
C GLN A 60 -0.35 -15.62 6.23
N ALA A 61 -0.52 -14.97 5.07
CA ALA A 61 0.18 -15.32 3.85
C ALA A 61 0.55 -14.08 3.05
N ALA A 62 1.63 -14.20 2.32
CA ALA A 62 2.01 -13.35 1.22
C ALA A 62 2.34 -14.25 0.02
N PHE A 63 2.55 -13.66 -1.14
CA PHE A 63 2.84 -14.42 -2.35
C PHE A 63 4.13 -13.91 -2.98
N PHE A 64 5.04 -14.83 -3.29
CA PHE A 64 6.27 -14.50 -3.98
C PHE A 64 6.25 -15.04 -5.39
N TRP A 65 6.63 -14.21 -6.34
CA TRP A 65 6.73 -14.58 -7.74
C TRP A 65 7.96 -13.96 -8.42
N ARG A 66 8.52 -14.67 -9.38
CA ARG A 66 9.56 -14.19 -10.29
C ARG A 66 9.43 -14.87 -11.66
N CYS A 67 10.04 -14.26 -12.70
CA CYS A 67 9.93 -14.77 -14.07
C CYS A 67 10.67 -16.07 -14.32
N ASP A 68 11.64 -16.40 -13.49
CA ASP A 68 12.50 -17.58 -13.62
C ASP A 68 12.39 -18.51 -12.41
N ASP A 69 12.87 -19.73 -12.56
CA ASP A 69 12.90 -20.74 -11.48
C ASP A 69 14.23 -20.73 -10.71
N SER A 70 15.00 -19.64 -10.79
CA SER A 70 16.31 -19.54 -10.14
C SER A 70 16.16 -19.52 -8.61
N GLU A 71 16.95 -20.34 -7.92
CA GLU A 71 17.08 -20.32 -6.46
C GLU A 71 18.07 -19.24 -5.95
N VAL A 72 18.80 -18.59 -6.84
CA VAL A 72 19.68 -17.46 -6.50
C VAL A 72 18.81 -16.24 -6.15
N ALA A 73 19.22 -15.48 -5.14
CA ALA A 73 18.51 -14.26 -4.76
C ALA A 73 18.41 -13.30 -5.96
N PRO A 74 17.23 -12.73 -6.23
CA PRO A 74 17.10 -11.70 -7.26
C PRO A 74 17.88 -10.45 -6.87
N GLN A 75 18.31 -9.65 -7.85
CA GLN A 75 19.01 -8.40 -7.58
C GLN A 75 18.12 -7.41 -6.81
N VAL A 76 16.83 -7.45 -7.09
CA VAL A 76 15.82 -6.58 -6.45
C VAL A 76 14.59 -7.39 -6.07
N VAL A 77 14.05 -7.13 -4.89
CA VAL A 77 12.73 -7.62 -4.46
C VAL A 77 11.82 -6.43 -4.26
N TRP A 78 10.75 -6.40 -5.02
CA TRP A 78 9.67 -5.44 -4.86
C TRP A 78 8.63 -5.96 -3.86
N LEU A 79 8.36 -5.20 -2.80
CA LEU A 79 7.20 -5.41 -1.94
C LEU A 79 6.04 -4.60 -2.49
N LEU A 80 4.92 -5.26 -2.84
CA LEU A 80 3.75 -4.64 -3.45
C LEU A 80 2.59 -4.58 -2.48
N PHE A 81 2.06 -3.37 -2.28
CA PHE A 81 0.98 -3.07 -1.36
C PHE A 81 -0.26 -2.61 -2.14
N GLY A 82 -1.34 -3.39 -2.09
CA GLY A 82 -2.60 -3.08 -2.76
C GLY A 82 -3.41 -1.96 -2.09
N GLY A 83 -4.42 -1.47 -2.77
CA GLY A 83 -5.40 -0.52 -2.24
C GLY A 83 -6.30 -1.15 -1.16
N ASN A 84 -7.25 -0.37 -0.66
CA ASN A 84 -8.13 -0.79 0.44
C ASN A 84 -9.16 -1.87 0.05
N GLY A 85 -9.37 -2.10 -1.22
CA GLY A 85 -10.26 -3.13 -1.77
C GLY A 85 -9.54 -4.14 -2.66
N ASP A 86 -8.20 -4.19 -2.61
CA ASP A 86 -7.40 -5.10 -3.42
C ASP A 86 -6.87 -6.27 -2.61
N VAL A 87 -6.60 -7.38 -3.29
CA VAL A 87 -5.83 -8.52 -2.77
C VAL A 87 -4.49 -8.62 -3.48
N ALA A 88 -3.50 -9.20 -2.82
CA ALA A 88 -2.12 -9.25 -3.31
C ALA A 88 -2.00 -9.83 -4.73
N LEU A 89 -2.72 -10.90 -5.05
CA LEU A 89 -2.68 -11.52 -6.38
C LEU A 89 -3.23 -10.63 -7.51
N ALA A 90 -3.95 -9.54 -7.21
CA ALA A 90 -4.38 -8.58 -8.24
C ALA A 90 -3.20 -7.94 -8.99
N TRP A 91 -2.02 -7.89 -8.39
CA TRP A 91 -0.79 -7.41 -9.02
C TRP A 91 -0.26 -8.31 -10.14
N MET A 92 -0.67 -9.58 -10.19
CA MET A 92 -0.16 -10.55 -11.17
C MET A 92 -0.38 -10.12 -12.62
N GLY A 93 -1.51 -9.46 -12.91
CA GLY A 93 -1.79 -8.94 -14.24
C GLY A 93 -0.75 -7.91 -14.71
N LEU A 94 -0.37 -6.99 -13.82
CA LEU A 94 0.66 -5.99 -14.09
C LEU A 94 2.04 -6.64 -14.20
N ILE A 95 2.41 -7.48 -13.25
CA ILE A 95 3.74 -8.09 -13.18
C ILE A 95 3.97 -8.94 -14.44
N ARG A 96 3.04 -9.82 -14.81
CA ARG A 96 3.18 -10.67 -15.99
C ARG A 96 3.34 -9.90 -17.31
N ALA A 97 2.75 -8.71 -17.38
CA ALA A 97 2.86 -7.89 -18.58
C ALA A 97 4.24 -7.22 -18.73
N PHE A 98 4.93 -6.95 -17.61
CA PHE A 98 6.09 -6.06 -17.61
C PHE A 98 7.25 -6.51 -16.71
N ALA A 99 7.20 -7.73 -16.13
CA ALA A 99 8.18 -8.17 -15.15
C ALA A 99 9.62 -8.11 -15.69
N ASP A 100 10.51 -7.62 -14.84
CA ASP A 100 11.94 -7.68 -15.02
C ASP A 100 12.44 -9.05 -14.56
N PRO A 101 13.18 -9.80 -15.43
CA PRO A 101 13.69 -11.13 -15.08
C PRO A 101 14.65 -11.13 -13.88
N ASP A 102 15.36 -10.02 -13.61
CA ASP A 102 16.28 -9.90 -12.49
C ASP A 102 15.60 -9.54 -11.17
N SER A 103 14.28 -9.33 -11.18
CA SER A 103 13.48 -8.94 -10.04
C SER A 103 12.60 -10.06 -9.50
N GLY A 104 12.41 -10.05 -8.17
CA GLY A 104 11.37 -10.82 -7.47
C GLY A 104 10.28 -9.90 -6.95
N TYR A 105 9.08 -10.43 -6.78
CA TYR A 105 7.90 -9.67 -6.38
C TYR A 105 7.24 -10.33 -5.17
N LEU A 106 7.28 -9.66 -4.01
CA LEU A 106 6.60 -10.08 -2.79
C LEU A 106 5.29 -9.30 -2.65
N LEU A 107 4.19 -9.98 -2.90
CA LEU A 107 2.84 -9.44 -2.92
C LEU A 107 2.24 -9.55 -1.53
N ILE A 108 1.87 -8.43 -0.91
CA ILE A 108 1.47 -8.37 0.49
C ILE A 108 -0.05 -8.31 0.60
N ASP A 109 -0.66 -9.34 1.20
CA ASP A 109 -2.01 -9.24 1.73
C ASP A 109 -2.00 -8.65 3.14
N TYR A 110 -3.06 -7.93 3.49
CA TYR A 110 -3.22 -7.38 4.83
C TYR A 110 -3.96 -8.37 5.75
N PRO A 111 -3.80 -8.27 7.08
CA PRO A 111 -4.66 -9.04 7.98
C PRO A 111 -6.14 -8.86 7.64
N GLY A 112 -6.86 -9.97 7.53
CA GLY A 112 -8.25 -9.98 7.08
C GLY A 112 -8.49 -10.05 5.58
N TYR A 113 -7.45 -9.85 4.73
CA TYR A 113 -7.55 -9.94 3.27
C TYR A 113 -7.09 -11.32 2.76
N GLY A 114 -7.47 -11.65 1.54
CA GLY A 114 -7.08 -12.89 0.87
C GLY A 114 -7.36 -14.11 1.73
N ILE A 115 -6.31 -14.80 2.17
CA ILE A 115 -6.40 -15.94 3.11
C ILE A 115 -5.88 -15.59 4.52
N CYS A 116 -5.51 -14.32 4.77
CA CYS A 116 -5.03 -13.85 6.04
C CYS A 116 -6.12 -13.80 7.11
N GLY A 117 -5.80 -14.16 8.34
CA GLY A 117 -6.65 -13.98 9.51
C GLY A 117 -6.59 -12.55 10.07
N GLY A 118 -7.37 -12.29 11.13
CA GLY A 118 -7.31 -11.06 11.90
C GLY A 118 -7.98 -9.84 11.27
N ARG A 119 -7.51 -8.65 11.68
CA ARG A 119 -8.05 -7.36 11.24
C ARG A 119 -6.95 -6.39 10.86
N PRO A 120 -7.14 -5.60 9.77
CA PRO A 120 -6.16 -4.64 9.32
C PRO A 120 -6.16 -3.39 10.21
N ASN A 121 -4.98 -2.87 10.46
CA ASN A 121 -4.72 -1.53 10.97
C ASN A 121 -3.28 -1.15 10.60
N PRO A 122 -2.84 0.12 10.74
CA PRO A 122 -1.51 0.52 10.31
C PRO A 122 -0.38 -0.35 10.89
N LYS A 123 -0.49 -0.74 12.16
CA LYS A 123 0.54 -1.57 12.84
C LYS A 123 0.54 -3.01 12.32
N THR A 124 -0.64 -3.63 12.21
CA THR A 124 -0.74 -5.04 11.79
C THR A 124 -0.41 -5.21 10.30
N ILE A 125 -0.66 -4.19 9.47
CA ILE A 125 -0.24 -4.18 8.06
C ILE A 125 1.30 -4.12 7.96
N LEU A 126 1.96 -3.26 8.75
CA LEU A 126 3.42 -3.19 8.79
C LEU A 126 4.02 -4.52 9.27
N GLU A 127 3.55 -5.05 10.40
CA GLU A 127 4.01 -6.34 10.95
C GLU A 127 3.84 -7.46 9.91
N ASN A 128 2.74 -7.46 9.16
CA ASN A 128 2.50 -8.48 8.13
C ASN A 128 3.54 -8.43 7.01
N ALA A 129 3.89 -7.23 6.53
CA ALA A 129 4.91 -7.05 5.51
C ALA A 129 6.31 -7.44 6.00
N GLU A 130 6.66 -7.06 7.24
CA GLU A 130 7.93 -7.42 7.87
C GLU A 130 8.08 -8.94 8.00
N ARG A 131 7.05 -9.60 8.53
CA ARG A 131 7.03 -11.05 8.69
C ARG A 131 7.04 -11.81 7.37
N ALA A 132 6.36 -11.29 6.36
CA ALA A 132 6.40 -11.87 5.02
C ALA A 132 7.83 -11.85 4.45
N LEU A 133 8.52 -10.71 4.54
CA LEU A 133 9.90 -10.56 4.08
C LEU A 133 10.87 -11.44 4.87
N GLU A 134 10.78 -11.43 6.20
CA GLU A 134 11.60 -12.30 7.07
C GLU A 134 11.42 -13.77 6.72
N THR A 135 10.18 -14.23 6.52
CA THR A 135 9.85 -15.61 6.18
C THR A 135 10.39 -15.98 4.80
N LEU A 136 10.24 -15.09 3.81
CA LEU A 136 10.81 -15.32 2.47
C LEU A 136 12.33 -15.48 2.55
N GLN A 137 13.02 -14.57 3.23
CA GLN A 137 14.48 -14.62 3.39
C GLN A 137 14.93 -15.90 4.09
N ALA A 138 14.24 -16.30 5.16
CA ALA A 138 14.54 -17.53 5.90
C ALA A 138 14.31 -18.78 5.04
N THR A 139 13.18 -18.86 4.32
CA THR A 139 12.81 -20.00 3.48
C THR A 139 13.78 -20.20 2.32
N LYS A 140 14.22 -19.10 1.70
CA LYS A 140 15.13 -19.11 0.55
C LYS A 140 16.61 -19.03 0.96
N ALA A 141 16.93 -18.86 2.22
CA ALA A 141 18.26 -18.56 2.75
C ALA A 141 18.92 -17.34 2.10
N TRP A 142 18.11 -16.34 1.71
CA TRP A 142 18.57 -15.11 1.09
C TRP A 142 18.92 -14.05 2.14
N LYS A 143 19.90 -13.20 1.81
CA LYS A 143 20.25 -12.01 2.58
C LYS A 143 19.97 -10.79 1.71
N LEU A 144 18.76 -10.25 1.86
CA LEU A 144 18.34 -9.03 1.17
C LEU A 144 18.64 -7.84 2.09
N ASP A 145 19.38 -6.88 1.58
CA ASP A 145 19.67 -5.62 2.25
C ASP A 145 18.81 -4.47 1.69
N GLY A 146 19.00 -3.27 2.19
CA GLY A 146 18.24 -2.10 1.74
C GLY A 146 18.45 -1.78 0.25
N GLN A 147 19.57 -2.16 -0.34
CA GLN A 147 19.84 -1.95 -1.77
C GLN A 147 19.13 -2.96 -2.67
N SER A 148 18.72 -4.08 -2.10
CA SER A 148 17.96 -5.14 -2.77
C SER A 148 16.45 -4.94 -2.66
N LEU A 149 15.96 -4.01 -1.82
CA LEU A 149 14.54 -3.82 -1.55
C LEU A 149 13.97 -2.60 -2.27
N CYS A 150 12.84 -2.79 -2.92
CA CYS A 150 12.01 -1.72 -3.45
C CYS A 150 10.56 -1.88 -2.94
N VAL A 151 9.84 -0.77 -2.84
CA VAL A 151 8.43 -0.82 -2.44
C VAL A 151 7.56 -0.12 -3.48
N LEU A 152 6.40 -0.71 -3.76
CA LEU A 152 5.34 -0.15 -4.59
C LEU A 152 4.04 -0.18 -3.82
N GLY A 153 3.33 0.94 -3.77
CA GLY A 153 2.01 0.99 -3.15
C GLY A 153 1.01 1.85 -3.91
N HIS A 154 -0.22 1.37 -4.03
CA HIS A 154 -1.34 2.09 -4.62
C HIS A 154 -2.34 2.51 -3.57
N SER A 155 -2.82 3.76 -3.60
CA SER A 155 -3.88 4.23 -2.71
C SER A 155 -3.50 4.05 -1.23
N LEU A 156 -4.28 3.28 -0.45
CA LEU A 156 -3.95 2.87 0.91
C LEU A 156 -2.59 2.15 0.97
N GLY A 157 -2.29 1.34 -0.02
CA GLY A 157 -1.02 0.65 -0.13
C GLY A 157 0.18 1.59 -0.29
N GLY A 158 -0.02 2.78 -0.85
CA GLY A 158 1.00 3.82 -0.84
C GLY A 158 1.37 4.26 0.58
N ALA A 159 0.39 4.34 1.48
CA ALA A 159 0.64 4.63 2.89
C ALA A 159 1.34 3.46 3.60
N ALA A 160 0.95 2.21 3.30
CA ALA A 160 1.61 1.03 3.84
C ALA A 160 3.08 0.93 3.38
N ALA A 161 3.35 1.18 2.08
CA ALA A 161 4.69 1.21 1.50
C ALA A 161 5.57 2.29 2.13
N LEU A 162 5.05 3.51 2.33
CA LEU A 162 5.77 4.59 3.00
C LEU A 162 6.03 4.26 4.48
N GLN A 163 5.08 3.65 5.18
CA GLN A 163 5.27 3.22 6.56
C GLN A 163 6.35 2.14 6.65
N PHE A 164 6.38 1.17 5.73
CA PHE A 164 7.45 0.17 5.66
C PHE A 164 8.80 0.84 5.42
N ALA A 165 8.92 1.71 4.43
CA ALA A 165 10.17 2.40 4.09
C ALA A 165 10.65 3.38 5.16
N ALA A 166 9.77 3.89 6.01
CA ALA A 166 10.17 4.72 7.16
C ALA A 166 10.86 3.90 8.27
N ASN A 167 10.61 2.57 8.33
CA ASN A 167 11.19 1.66 9.32
C ASN A 167 12.33 0.79 8.75
N HIS A 168 12.44 0.69 7.42
CA HIS A 168 13.42 -0.16 6.75
C HIS A 168 14.16 0.62 5.66
N LEU A 169 15.43 0.33 5.48
CA LEU A 169 16.17 0.84 4.33
C LEU A 169 15.64 0.16 3.07
N VAL A 170 15.36 0.98 2.07
CA VAL A 170 14.96 0.51 0.73
C VAL A 170 15.68 1.32 -0.33
N ARG A 171 15.92 0.73 -1.48
CA ARG A 171 16.56 1.38 -2.63
C ARG A 171 15.64 2.38 -3.31
N LYS A 172 14.35 2.01 -3.44
CA LYS A 172 13.38 2.77 -4.23
C LYS A 172 11.98 2.68 -3.64
N ILE A 173 11.29 3.81 -3.67
CA ILE A 173 9.90 3.95 -3.27
C ILE A 173 9.10 4.45 -4.45
N LEU A 174 8.06 3.72 -4.82
CA LEU A 174 7.10 4.12 -5.83
C LEU A 174 5.71 4.11 -5.22
N VAL A 175 5.07 5.26 -5.15
CA VAL A 175 3.68 5.35 -4.66
C VAL A 175 2.80 5.97 -5.72
N VAL A 176 1.59 5.42 -5.83
CA VAL A 176 0.63 5.78 -6.86
C VAL A 176 -0.70 6.15 -6.22
N SER A 177 -1.22 7.33 -6.55
CA SER A 177 -2.55 7.81 -6.11
C SER A 177 -2.76 7.67 -4.60
N THR A 178 -1.78 8.14 -3.79
CA THR A 178 -1.88 8.10 -2.32
C THR A 178 -2.21 9.47 -1.71
N PHE A 179 -2.58 9.49 -0.44
CA PHE A 179 -3.03 10.67 0.30
C PHE A 179 -1.93 11.25 1.21
N THR A 180 -2.14 12.46 1.72
CA THR A 180 -1.22 13.12 2.70
C THR A 180 -1.31 12.49 4.08
N THR A 181 -2.50 12.47 4.64
CA THR A 181 -2.82 11.82 5.92
C THR A 181 -4.21 11.20 5.84
N MET A 182 -4.50 10.21 6.69
CA MET A 182 -5.86 9.66 6.77
C MET A 182 -6.86 10.72 7.23
N ASP A 183 -6.47 11.69 8.06
CA ASP A 183 -7.35 12.80 8.48
C ASP A 183 -7.70 13.72 7.31
N ASP A 184 -6.72 14.04 6.45
CA ASP A 184 -6.97 14.83 5.23
C ASP A 184 -7.86 14.07 4.25
N MET A 185 -7.66 12.74 4.13
CA MET A 185 -8.50 11.90 3.30
C MET A 185 -9.95 11.89 3.77
N VAL A 186 -10.18 11.66 5.05
CA VAL A 186 -11.52 11.70 5.66
C VAL A 186 -12.15 13.07 5.47
N ARG A 187 -11.40 14.14 5.72
CA ARG A 187 -11.88 15.52 5.52
C ARG A 187 -12.26 15.79 4.06
N ALA A 188 -11.51 15.27 3.12
CA ALA A 188 -11.82 15.42 1.70
C ALA A 188 -13.11 14.69 1.29
N GLN A 189 -13.40 13.54 1.90
CA GLN A 189 -14.56 12.71 1.55
C GLN A 189 -15.85 13.13 2.27
N ILE A 190 -15.78 13.37 3.57
CA ILE A 190 -16.99 13.64 4.38
C ILE A 190 -17.09 15.08 4.91
N HIS A 191 -16.07 15.92 4.61
CA HIS A 191 -16.00 17.34 5.02
C HIS A 191 -16.02 17.58 6.54
N ILE A 192 -15.82 16.53 7.34
CA ILE A 192 -15.79 16.60 8.80
C ILE A 192 -14.41 16.15 9.29
N PRO A 193 -13.67 16.99 10.04
CA PRO A 193 -12.41 16.58 10.61
C PRO A 193 -12.67 15.64 11.79
N LEU A 194 -12.23 14.38 11.69
CA LEU A 194 -12.33 13.44 12.81
C LEU A 194 -11.17 13.62 13.82
N GLY A 195 -10.05 14.17 13.39
CA GLY A 195 -8.93 14.53 14.24
C GLY A 195 -8.49 13.38 15.16
N ARG A 196 -8.53 13.62 16.49
CA ARG A 196 -8.14 12.62 17.50
C ARG A 196 -9.06 11.40 17.59
N LEU A 197 -10.26 11.45 17.02
CA LEU A 197 -11.19 10.31 16.97
C LEU A 197 -10.77 9.24 15.96
N LEU A 198 -9.89 9.60 15.01
CA LEU A 198 -9.35 8.65 14.06
C LEU A 198 -8.36 7.70 14.76
N ARG A 199 -8.64 6.39 14.72
CA ARG A 199 -7.80 5.34 15.30
C ARG A 199 -6.79 4.79 14.29
N HIS A 200 -7.22 4.64 13.02
CA HIS A 200 -6.41 4.10 11.93
C HIS A 200 -5.69 5.25 11.21
N ARG A 201 -4.60 5.71 11.81
CA ARG A 201 -3.85 6.87 11.33
C ARG A 201 -2.71 6.43 10.44
N PHE A 202 -2.82 6.76 9.17
CA PHE A 202 -1.67 6.80 8.28
C PHE A 202 -1.27 8.26 8.12
N ASP A 203 0.00 8.55 8.34
CA ASP A 203 0.59 9.88 8.19
C ASP A 203 1.77 9.79 7.22
N ASN A 204 1.46 9.97 5.94
CA ASN A 204 2.46 9.87 4.87
C ASN A 204 3.42 11.06 4.87
N ILE A 205 2.98 12.21 5.40
CA ILE A 205 3.85 13.38 5.61
C ILE A 205 4.93 13.04 6.64
N ALA A 206 4.55 12.47 7.78
CA ALA A 206 5.50 12.08 8.82
C ALA A 206 6.43 10.96 8.33
N ALA A 207 5.88 9.96 7.63
CA ALA A 207 6.67 8.87 7.04
C ALA A 207 7.73 9.39 6.06
N LEU A 208 7.35 10.24 5.10
CA LEU A 208 8.29 10.84 4.15
C LEU A 208 9.35 11.73 4.82
N LYS A 209 8.97 12.51 5.82
CA LYS A 209 9.95 13.28 6.61
C LYS A 209 10.96 12.37 7.30
N GLY A 210 10.52 11.26 7.86
CA GLY A 210 11.39 10.24 8.45
C GLY A 210 12.34 9.63 7.42
N ILE A 211 11.83 9.23 6.25
CA ILE A 211 12.61 8.69 5.14
C ILE A 211 13.66 9.69 4.63
N LEU A 212 13.27 10.95 4.43
CA LEU A 212 14.18 12.00 3.98
C LEU A 212 15.29 12.35 4.99
N SER A 213 15.11 11.94 6.24
CA SER A 213 16.10 12.11 7.31
C SER A 213 17.02 10.90 7.48
N GLN A 214 16.82 9.82 6.74
CA GLN A 214 17.69 8.65 6.75
C GLN A 214 19.08 9.01 6.18
N LYS A 215 20.10 8.28 6.62
CA LYS A 215 21.48 8.46 6.13
C LYS A 215 21.58 8.20 4.62
N GLU A 216 20.86 7.18 4.15
CA GLU A 216 20.73 6.81 2.75
C GLU A 216 19.28 7.04 2.34
N VAL A 217 19.03 8.12 1.61
CA VAL A 217 17.69 8.47 1.14
C VAL A 217 17.42 7.71 -0.15
N PRO A 218 16.34 6.87 -0.20
CA PRO A 218 15.99 6.12 -1.40
C PRO A 218 15.59 7.02 -2.57
N GLU A 219 15.52 6.44 -3.78
CA GLU A 219 14.82 7.09 -4.88
C GLU A 219 13.32 7.10 -4.58
N ILE A 220 12.70 8.29 -4.58
CA ILE A 220 11.27 8.45 -4.27
C ILE A 220 10.54 8.98 -5.50
N ILE A 221 9.54 8.24 -5.96
CA ILE A 221 8.72 8.60 -7.11
C ILE A 221 7.25 8.52 -6.72
N ILE A 222 6.50 9.58 -6.98
CA ILE A 222 5.07 9.67 -6.76
C ILE A 222 4.37 9.88 -8.09
N PHE A 223 3.47 8.97 -8.44
CA PHE A 223 2.52 9.14 -9.54
C PHE A 223 1.13 9.42 -9.01
N HIS A 224 0.35 10.21 -9.76
CA HIS A 224 -1.04 10.44 -9.45
C HIS A 224 -1.86 10.57 -10.72
N GLY A 225 -3.06 9.99 -10.74
CA GLY A 225 -4.00 10.19 -11.84
C GLY A 225 -4.52 11.62 -11.83
N GLN A 226 -4.44 12.32 -12.97
CA GLN A 226 -4.92 13.71 -13.06
C GLN A 226 -6.42 13.82 -12.81
N ALA A 227 -7.19 12.81 -13.21
CA ALA A 227 -8.64 12.71 -13.05
C ALA A 227 -9.05 11.83 -11.85
N ASP A 228 -8.17 11.68 -10.85
CA ASP A 228 -8.45 10.88 -9.65
C ASP A 228 -9.60 11.51 -8.85
N GLU A 229 -10.72 10.81 -8.85
CA GLU A 229 -11.98 11.20 -8.21
C GLU A 229 -12.09 10.74 -6.76
N ILE A 230 -11.19 9.83 -6.33
CA ILE A 230 -11.18 9.26 -4.97
C ILE A 230 -10.18 10.01 -4.08
N ILE A 231 -8.92 10.10 -4.51
CA ILE A 231 -7.88 10.83 -3.81
C ILE A 231 -7.44 12.02 -4.65
N PRO A 232 -7.77 13.25 -4.25
CA PRO A 232 -7.45 14.42 -5.09
C PRO A 232 -5.95 14.53 -5.39
N PRO A 233 -5.53 14.79 -6.66
CA PRO A 233 -4.12 14.87 -7.06
C PRO A 233 -3.29 15.89 -6.26
N ARG A 234 -3.94 16.91 -5.69
CA ARG A 234 -3.29 17.87 -4.78
C ARG A 234 -2.62 17.21 -3.58
N MET A 235 -3.10 16.03 -3.13
CA MET A 235 -2.48 15.31 -2.01
C MET A 235 -1.14 14.69 -2.42
N GLY A 236 -1.06 14.05 -3.59
CA GLY A 236 0.20 13.56 -4.14
C GLY A 236 1.20 14.68 -4.39
N ARG A 237 0.73 15.82 -4.92
CA ARG A 237 1.55 17.01 -5.12
C ARG A 237 2.08 17.56 -3.79
N ALA A 238 1.23 17.67 -2.77
CA ALA A 238 1.64 18.13 -1.45
C ALA A 238 2.69 17.22 -0.78
N LEU A 239 2.65 15.90 -1.03
CA LEU A 239 3.71 14.99 -0.58
C LEU A 239 5.02 15.27 -1.32
N ALA A 240 4.98 15.51 -2.62
CA ALA A 240 6.19 15.82 -3.41
C ALA A 240 6.81 17.17 -3.02
N ASP A 241 5.99 18.15 -2.69
CA ASP A 241 6.41 19.48 -2.27
C ASP A 241 7.15 19.48 -0.92
N LEU A 242 7.11 18.39 -0.15
CA LEU A 242 7.94 18.24 1.05
C LEU A 242 9.44 18.33 0.74
N ASN A 243 9.86 17.86 -0.42
CA ASN A 243 11.23 18.00 -0.93
C ASN A 243 11.28 17.75 -2.45
N SER A 244 10.95 18.74 -3.26
CA SER A 244 10.91 18.63 -4.72
C SER A 244 12.28 18.32 -5.38
N GLY A 245 13.39 18.51 -4.67
CA GLY A 245 14.72 18.11 -5.14
C GLY A 245 15.01 16.60 -4.96
N ARG A 246 14.25 15.89 -4.11
CA ARG A 246 14.45 14.49 -3.80
C ARG A 246 13.26 13.60 -4.20
N ILE A 247 12.07 14.16 -4.29
CA ILE A 247 10.84 13.44 -4.63
C ILE A 247 10.45 13.80 -6.07
N LYS A 248 10.48 12.81 -6.94
CA LYS A 248 9.98 12.95 -8.31
C LYS A 248 8.45 12.83 -8.30
N TYR A 249 7.76 13.77 -8.94
CA TYR A 249 6.31 13.75 -9.06
C TYR A 249 5.87 13.77 -10.51
N SER A 250 4.86 12.99 -10.85
CA SER A 250 4.28 12.97 -12.18
C SER A 250 2.77 12.71 -12.12
N GLU A 251 2.00 13.58 -12.77
CA GLU A 251 0.58 13.33 -13.01
C GLU A 251 0.40 12.59 -14.33
N ILE A 252 -0.50 11.60 -14.32
CA ILE A 252 -0.85 10.83 -15.51
C ILE A 252 -2.11 11.45 -16.10
N PRO A 253 -2.02 12.09 -17.29
CA PRO A 253 -3.15 12.78 -17.93
C PRO A 253 -4.32 11.82 -18.17
N GLY A 254 -5.52 12.24 -17.76
CA GLY A 254 -6.76 11.51 -17.99
C GLY A 254 -6.95 10.25 -17.15
N ALA A 255 -5.96 9.82 -16.37
CA ALA A 255 -6.10 8.66 -15.49
C ALA A 255 -6.90 9.01 -14.23
N GLY A 256 -7.87 8.15 -13.90
CA GLY A 256 -8.59 8.15 -12.63
C GLY A 256 -7.85 7.33 -11.56
N HIS A 257 -8.52 7.07 -10.44
CA HIS A 257 -7.91 6.36 -9.31
C HIS A 257 -7.55 4.91 -9.63
N ASN A 258 -8.48 4.18 -10.24
CA ASN A 258 -8.39 2.73 -10.43
C ASN A 258 -7.92 2.31 -11.83
N ASP A 259 -7.72 3.25 -12.74
CA ASP A 259 -7.33 2.96 -14.12
C ASP A 259 -5.89 3.35 -14.46
N ILE A 260 -5.17 3.89 -13.50
CA ILE A 260 -3.78 4.34 -13.67
C ILE A 260 -2.81 3.23 -14.09
N PHE A 261 -3.15 1.98 -13.79
CA PHE A 261 -2.39 0.78 -14.20
C PHE A 261 -2.97 0.09 -15.45
N ARG A 262 -3.92 0.72 -16.14
CA ARG A 262 -4.44 0.14 -17.39
C ARG A 262 -3.37 0.10 -18.47
N THR A 263 -3.39 -0.96 -19.27
CA THR A 263 -2.49 -1.10 -20.42
C THR A 263 -3.03 -0.35 -21.65
N PRO A 264 -2.15 0.33 -22.43
CA PRO A 264 -0.72 0.42 -22.21
C PRO A 264 -0.38 1.36 -21.03
N LEU A 265 0.57 0.91 -20.19
CA LEU A 265 1.05 1.75 -19.09
C LEU A 265 1.67 3.04 -19.64
N PRO A 266 1.47 4.19 -18.95
CA PRO A 266 2.24 5.39 -19.25
C PRO A 266 3.75 5.11 -19.22
N LEU A 267 4.48 5.56 -20.24
CA LEU A 267 5.93 5.29 -20.38
C LEU A 267 6.74 5.67 -19.13
N SER A 268 6.36 6.78 -18.47
CA SER A 268 7.02 7.20 -17.23
C SER A 268 6.80 6.21 -16.08
N LEU A 269 5.59 5.70 -15.94
CA LEU A 269 5.24 4.70 -14.91
C LEU A 269 5.90 3.36 -15.24
N HIS A 270 5.87 2.92 -16.51
CA HIS A 270 6.58 1.73 -16.97
C HIS A 270 8.07 1.80 -16.65
N SER A 271 8.74 2.91 -17.04
CA SER A 271 10.17 3.09 -16.80
C SER A 271 10.52 3.15 -15.32
N ALA A 272 9.63 3.67 -14.48
CA ALA A 272 9.83 3.72 -13.05
C ALA A 272 9.75 2.34 -12.39
N LEU A 273 8.87 1.46 -12.90
CA LEU A 273 8.65 0.10 -12.39
C LEU A 273 9.68 -0.90 -12.92
N PHE A 274 9.89 -0.90 -14.23
CA PHE A 274 10.53 -2.00 -14.94
C PHE A 274 11.79 -1.57 -15.72
N GLY A 275 12.20 -0.30 -15.58
CA GLY A 275 13.26 0.27 -16.41
C GLY A 275 12.79 0.72 -17.80
N PRO A 276 13.67 1.33 -18.58
CA PRO A 276 13.31 1.78 -19.92
C PRO A 276 12.90 0.57 -20.77
N PRO A 277 11.83 0.71 -21.62
CA PRO A 277 11.43 -0.38 -22.50
C PRO A 277 12.60 -0.77 -23.42
N ALA A 278 12.75 -2.07 -23.65
CA ALA A 278 13.75 -2.57 -24.58
C ALA A 278 13.58 -1.87 -25.94
N GLN A 279 14.64 -1.27 -26.44
CA GLN A 279 14.65 -0.73 -27.81
C GLN A 279 14.49 -1.92 -28.77
N LYS A 280 13.35 -1.96 -29.48
CA LYS A 280 13.11 -2.95 -30.56
C LYS A 280 13.84 -2.56 -31.82
#